data_6b3c8f5e39eae7b5760bc41328efb009
#
_entry.id   6b3c8f5e39eae7b5760bc41328efb009
#
_cell.length_a   1.000
_cell.length_b   1.000
_cell.length_c   1.000
_cell.angle_alpha   90.00
_cell.angle_beta   90.00
_cell.angle_gamma   90.00
#
_symmetry.space_group_name_H-M   'P 1'
#
loop_
_entity.id
_entity.type
_entity.pdbx_description
1 polymer ?
#
loop_
_entity_poly.entity_id
_entity_poly.type
_entity_poly.pdbx_seq_one_letter_code
_entity_poly.pdbx_strand_id
1 'polypeptide(L)'
;MARLTAAESDYKKSQAKELFVKGFTVANIAEIIGISAKTLGNWRAAYKWDEEKEISALKPSNIRRLTLKMALAIEKGEDLPYKADDISKVVAAFDRITDTKKIAVYTMESIDGFSSYILQRAAKNTGKKREEILAMIKTIRPFFDDYITELLQDD
;
A
#
# COMPACT_ATOMS: atom_id res chain seq x y z
N MET A 1 -21.01 21.46 -2.72
CA MET A 1 -19.75 20.82 -3.15
C MET A 1 -19.89 20.34 -4.59
N ALA A 2 -18.95 20.66 -5.48
CA ALA A 2 -18.97 20.18 -6.85
C ALA A 2 -18.84 18.64 -6.84
N ARG A 3 -19.59 17.97 -7.73
CA ARG A 3 -19.52 16.52 -7.89
C ARG A 3 -18.17 16.17 -8.53
N LEU A 4 -17.40 15.29 -7.90
CA LEU A 4 -16.13 14.81 -8.45
C LEU A 4 -16.37 14.10 -9.80
N THR A 5 -15.45 14.27 -10.72
CA THR A 5 -15.41 13.43 -11.92
C THR A 5 -15.04 11.99 -11.54
N ALA A 6 -15.34 11.01 -12.39
CA ALA A 6 -14.99 9.61 -12.14
C ALA A 6 -13.48 9.44 -11.89
N ALA A 7 -12.64 10.06 -12.75
CA ALA A 7 -11.19 9.99 -12.61
C ALA A 7 -10.67 10.63 -11.31
N GLU A 8 -11.25 11.74 -10.88
CA GLU A 8 -10.92 12.36 -9.58
C GLU A 8 -11.34 11.48 -8.41
N SER A 9 -12.51 10.86 -8.50
CA SER A 9 -13.01 9.93 -7.50
C SER A 9 -12.09 8.71 -7.36
N ASP A 10 -11.69 8.09 -8.47
CA ASP A 10 -10.80 6.92 -8.48
C ASP A 10 -9.41 7.26 -7.93
N TYR A 11 -8.87 8.41 -8.31
CA TYR A 11 -7.60 8.86 -7.76
C TYR A 11 -7.66 9.13 -6.26
N LYS A 12 -8.72 9.78 -5.77
CA LYS A 12 -8.93 9.99 -4.32
C LYS A 12 -9.13 8.69 -3.57
N LYS A 13 -9.84 7.72 -4.17
CA LYS A 13 -10.00 6.37 -3.62
C LYS A 13 -8.64 5.68 -3.43
N SER A 14 -7.77 5.71 -4.44
CA SER A 14 -6.42 5.15 -4.38
C SER A 14 -5.56 5.83 -3.31
N GLN A 15 -5.59 7.16 -3.22
CA GLN A 15 -4.88 7.89 -2.18
C GLN A 15 -5.38 7.52 -0.76
N ALA A 16 -6.70 7.42 -0.59
CA ALA A 16 -7.31 7.05 0.68
C ALA A 16 -6.90 5.64 1.10
N LYS A 17 -6.91 4.69 0.18
CA LYS A 17 -6.46 3.32 0.41
C LYS A 17 -4.99 3.28 0.84
N GLU A 18 -4.11 3.98 0.13
CA GLU A 18 -2.68 4.04 0.49
C GLU A 18 -2.46 4.55 1.91
N LEU A 19 -3.14 5.63 2.30
CA LEU A 19 -3.05 6.17 3.66
C LEU A 19 -3.61 5.17 4.70
N PHE A 20 -4.71 4.48 4.37
CA PHE A 20 -5.29 3.48 5.26
C PHE A 20 -4.35 2.29 5.50
N VAL A 21 -3.75 1.76 4.45
CA VAL A 21 -2.76 0.67 4.54
C VAL A 21 -1.52 1.11 5.33
N LYS A 22 -1.11 2.37 5.23
CA LYS A 22 -0.04 2.97 6.04
C LYS A 22 -0.42 3.18 7.52
N GLY A 23 -1.68 2.97 7.90
CA GLY A 23 -2.13 3.01 9.29
C GLY A 23 -2.85 4.29 9.72
N PHE A 24 -3.15 5.22 8.80
CA PHE A 24 -3.96 6.39 9.11
C PHE A 24 -5.40 5.98 9.45
N THR A 25 -6.02 6.70 10.38
CA THR A 25 -7.43 6.49 10.72
C THR A 25 -8.35 7.06 9.64
N VAL A 26 -9.56 6.51 9.51
CA VAL A 26 -10.57 7.02 8.56
C VAL A 26 -10.85 8.52 8.80
N ALA A 27 -10.82 8.98 10.05
CA ALA A 27 -11.00 10.39 10.38
C ALA A 27 -9.87 11.26 9.79
N ASN A 28 -8.60 10.88 10.01
CA ASN A 28 -7.46 11.60 9.47
C ASN A 28 -7.46 11.61 7.93
N ILE A 29 -7.83 10.48 7.32
CA ILE A 29 -7.93 10.38 5.86
C ILE A 29 -9.02 11.30 5.31
N ALA A 30 -10.17 11.38 6.00
CA ALA A 30 -11.27 12.28 5.63
C ALA A 30 -10.82 13.75 5.60
N GLU A 31 -10.04 14.19 6.59
CA GLU A 31 -9.48 15.53 6.65
C GLU A 31 -8.44 15.78 5.54
N ILE A 32 -7.51 14.83 5.32
CA ILE A 32 -6.42 14.99 4.36
C ILE A 32 -6.96 15.04 2.91
N ILE A 33 -7.90 14.16 2.56
CA ILE A 33 -8.37 13.98 1.17
C ILE A 33 -9.63 14.81 0.88
N GLY A 34 -10.34 15.26 1.91
CA GLY A 34 -11.60 16.00 1.77
C GLY A 34 -12.75 15.11 1.28
N ILE A 35 -12.82 13.86 1.76
CA ILE A 35 -13.88 12.89 1.48
C ILE A 35 -14.57 12.51 2.79
N SER A 36 -15.90 12.36 2.77
CA SER A 36 -16.63 12.02 3.99
C SER A 36 -16.21 10.67 4.57
N ALA A 37 -16.17 10.55 5.91
CA ALA A 37 -15.87 9.28 6.58
C ALA A 37 -16.84 8.15 6.17
N LYS A 38 -18.10 8.48 5.87
CA LYS A 38 -19.08 7.53 5.34
C LYS A 38 -18.67 6.97 3.98
N THR A 39 -18.22 7.82 3.05
CA THR A 39 -17.75 7.40 1.73
C THR A 39 -16.50 6.53 1.85
N LEU A 40 -15.55 6.93 2.72
CA LEU A 40 -14.35 6.14 2.99
C LEU A 40 -14.68 4.77 3.59
N GLY A 41 -15.64 4.71 4.51
CA GLY A 41 -16.14 3.44 5.06
C GLY A 41 -16.74 2.52 4.00
N ASN A 42 -17.52 3.08 3.07
CA ASN A 42 -18.07 2.32 1.94
C ASN A 42 -16.96 1.80 1.01
N TRP A 43 -15.97 2.63 0.68
CA TRP A 43 -14.81 2.19 -0.13
C TRP A 43 -13.99 1.11 0.58
N ARG A 44 -13.73 1.29 1.88
CA ARG A 44 -13.01 0.32 2.71
C ARG A 44 -13.66 -1.07 2.65
N ALA A 45 -14.99 -1.13 2.80
CA ALA A 45 -15.72 -2.38 2.75
C ALA A 45 -15.76 -2.98 1.32
N ALA A 46 -16.08 -2.15 0.30
CA ALA A 46 -16.22 -2.60 -1.08
C ALA A 46 -14.90 -3.10 -1.70
N TYR A 47 -13.78 -2.51 -1.32
CA TYR A 47 -12.45 -2.78 -1.88
C TYR A 47 -11.51 -3.52 -0.91
N LYS A 48 -12.06 -4.20 0.09
CA LYS A 48 -11.32 -5.06 1.04
C LYS A 48 -10.04 -4.44 1.62
N TRP A 49 -10.08 -3.16 1.99
CA TRP A 49 -8.89 -2.45 2.47
C TRP A 49 -8.30 -3.05 3.77
N ASP A 50 -9.13 -3.66 4.61
CA ASP A 50 -8.65 -4.33 5.83
C ASP A 50 -7.79 -5.54 5.48
N GLU A 51 -8.28 -6.37 4.57
CA GLU A 51 -7.55 -7.56 4.12
C GLU A 51 -6.24 -7.16 3.42
N GLU A 52 -6.29 -6.16 2.52
CA GLU A 52 -5.08 -5.64 1.88
C GLU A 52 -4.07 -5.10 2.90
N LYS A 53 -4.54 -4.40 3.95
CA LYS A 53 -3.69 -3.93 5.04
C LYS A 53 -3.01 -5.08 5.78
N GLU A 54 -3.75 -6.14 6.10
CA GLU A 54 -3.23 -7.32 6.77
C GLU A 54 -2.15 -8.01 5.94
N ILE A 55 -2.46 -8.33 4.67
CA ILE A 55 -1.50 -9.02 3.81
C ILE A 55 -0.32 -8.15 3.40
N SER A 56 -0.46 -6.82 3.38
CA SER A 56 0.65 -5.91 3.09
C SER A 56 1.78 -6.01 4.12
N ALA A 57 1.47 -6.42 5.35
CA ALA A 57 2.47 -6.68 6.39
C ALA A 57 3.38 -7.87 6.03
N LEU A 58 2.88 -8.80 5.21
CA LEU A 58 3.58 -10.00 4.76
C LEU A 58 4.48 -9.79 3.55
N LYS A 59 4.52 -8.57 2.99
CA LYS A 59 5.41 -8.25 1.85
C LYS A 59 6.87 -8.54 2.21
N PRO A 60 7.64 -9.13 1.30
CA PRO A 60 9.07 -9.39 1.50
C PRO A 60 9.87 -8.15 1.92
N SER A 61 9.54 -6.98 1.38
CA SER A 61 10.15 -5.69 1.78
C SER A 61 9.88 -5.35 3.24
N ASN A 62 8.69 -5.59 3.76
CA ASN A 62 8.35 -5.36 5.15
C ASN A 62 9.09 -6.33 6.07
N ILE A 63 9.15 -7.61 5.72
CA ILE A 63 9.89 -8.62 6.47
C ILE A 63 11.37 -8.23 6.54
N ARG A 64 11.99 -7.90 5.39
CA ARG A 64 13.38 -7.43 5.34
C ARG A 64 13.61 -6.18 6.19
N ARG A 65 12.70 -5.21 6.14
CA ARG A 65 12.78 -3.99 6.95
C ARG A 65 12.73 -4.27 8.45
N LEU A 66 11.87 -5.18 8.89
CA LEU A 66 11.77 -5.59 10.29
C LEU A 66 13.04 -6.30 10.75
N THR A 67 13.55 -7.24 9.95
CA THR A 67 14.80 -7.97 10.22
C THR A 67 16.00 -7.02 10.29
N LEU A 68 16.11 -6.04 9.38
CA LEU A 68 17.16 -5.05 9.41
C LEU A 68 17.11 -4.18 10.67
N LYS A 69 15.91 -3.76 11.10
CA LYS A 69 15.77 -2.99 12.36
C LYS A 69 16.27 -3.78 13.57
N MET A 70 15.98 -5.08 13.63
CA MET A 70 16.51 -5.93 14.70
C MET A 70 18.03 -6.06 14.64
N ALA A 71 18.58 -6.30 13.44
CA ALA A 71 20.03 -6.41 13.27
C ALA A 71 20.76 -5.13 13.71
N LEU A 72 20.24 -3.95 13.34
CA LEU A 72 20.81 -2.67 13.75
C LEU A 72 20.72 -2.43 15.27
N ALA A 73 19.60 -2.81 15.91
CA ALA A 73 19.45 -2.69 17.36
C ALA A 73 20.46 -3.60 18.09
N ILE A 74 20.65 -4.85 17.62
CA ILE A 74 21.65 -5.78 18.15
C ILE A 74 23.07 -5.20 18.02
N GLU A 75 23.42 -4.67 16.84
CA GLU A 75 24.73 -4.07 16.56
C GLU A 75 25.05 -2.89 17.50
N LYS A 76 24.04 -2.07 17.80
CA LYS A 76 24.14 -0.90 18.68
C LYS A 76 24.02 -1.22 20.17
N GLY A 77 23.65 -2.45 20.54
CA GLY A 77 23.36 -2.82 21.93
C GLY A 77 22.11 -2.13 22.48
N GLU A 78 21.16 -1.73 21.60
CA GLU A 78 19.88 -1.14 21.95
C GLU A 78 18.83 -2.24 22.27
N ASP A 79 17.76 -1.86 22.97
CA ASP A 79 16.63 -2.76 23.19
C ASP A 79 16.01 -3.21 21.87
N LEU A 80 15.71 -4.50 21.77
CA LEU A 80 15.10 -5.05 20.55
C LEU A 80 13.71 -4.46 20.33
N PRO A 81 13.42 -3.88 19.15
CA PRO A 81 12.12 -3.29 18.82
C PRO A 81 10.98 -4.32 18.76
N TYR A 82 11.34 -5.61 18.60
CA TYR A 82 10.42 -6.76 18.51
C TYR A 82 11.07 -7.95 19.18
N LYS A 83 10.25 -8.93 19.59
CA LYS A 83 10.76 -10.25 19.99
C LYS A 83 11.25 -11.02 18.76
N ALA A 84 12.33 -11.77 18.87
CA ALA A 84 12.86 -12.59 17.76
C ALA A 84 11.80 -13.55 17.18
N ASP A 85 10.93 -14.08 18.04
CA ASP A 85 9.83 -14.95 17.66
C ASP A 85 8.74 -14.25 16.82
N ASP A 86 8.57 -12.93 16.94
CA ASP A 86 7.54 -12.21 16.21
C ASP A 86 7.81 -12.18 14.69
N ILE A 87 9.07 -12.08 14.27
CA ILE A 87 9.45 -12.18 12.85
C ILE A 87 9.20 -13.59 12.33
N SER A 88 9.57 -14.61 13.09
CA SER A 88 9.31 -16.01 12.73
C SER A 88 7.81 -16.28 12.56
N LYS A 89 6.96 -15.67 13.40
CA LYS A 89 5.50 -15.74 13.26
C LYS A 89 4.99 -15.07 12.00
N VAL A 90 5.55 -13.91 11.61
CA VAL A 90 5.18 -13.23 10.36
C VAL A 90 5.55 -14.07 9.14
N VAL A 91 6.75 -14.67 9.12
CA VAL A 91 7.18 -15.58 8.05
C VAL A 91 6.26 -16.80 7.97
N ALA A 92 5.98 -17.44 9.12
CA ALA A 92 5.09 -18.59 9.18
C ALA A 92 3.64 -18.25 8.76
N ALA A 93 3.19 -17.02 9.03
CA ALA A 93 1.89 -16.54 8.54
C ALA A 93 1.87 -16.43 7.02
N PHE A 94 2.95 -15.91 6.41
CA PHE A 94 3.09 -15.86 4.95
C PHE A 94 3.06 -17.25 4.30
N ASP A 95 3.73 -18.22 4.91
CA ASP A 95 3.76 -19.60 4.39
C ASP A 95 2.37 -20.27 4.40
N ARG A 96 1.50 -19.84 5.32
CA ARG A 96 0.16 -20.42 5.55
C ARG A 96 -0.96 -19.77 4.73
N ILE A 97 -0.75 -18.61 4.15
CA ILE A 97 -1.78 -17.98 3.30
C ILE A 97 -1.95 -18.76 1.99
N THR A 98 -3.11 -18.63 1.36
CA THR A 98 -3.41 -19.27 0.07
C THR A 98 -2.47 -18.79 -1.03
N ASP A 99 -2.35 -19.56 -2.10
CA ASP A 99 -1.50 -19.18 -3.23
C ASP A 99 -2.02 -17.90 -3.92
N THR A 100 -3.33 -17.68 -3.97
CA THR A 100 -3.94 -16.46 -4.47
C THR A 100 -3.50 -15.24 -3.66
N LYS A 101 -3.50 -15.33 -2.32
CA LYS A 101 -3.00 -14.27 -1.45
C LYS A 101 -1.50 -14.04 -1.59
N LYS A 102 -0.70 -15.10 -1.80
CA LYS A 102 0.73 -14.94 -2.14
C LYS A 102 0.92 -14.17 -3.44
N ILE A 103 0.13 -14.48 -4.48
CA ILE A 103 0.15 -13.73 -5.74
C ILE A 103 -0.18 -12.26 -5.47
N ALA A 104 -1.21 -11.95 -4.70
CA ALA A 104 -1.56 -10.57 -4.34
C ALA A 104 -0.40 -9.85 -3.62
N VAL A 105 0.26 -10.50 -2.65
CA VAL A 105 1.43 -9.96 -1.93
C VAL A 105 2.59 -9.63 -2.89
N TYR A 106 2.95 -10.57 -3.79
CA TYR A 106 4.02 -10.34 -4.77
C TYR A 106 3.64 -9.29 -5.81
N THR A 107 2.38 -9.23 -6.20
CA THR A 107 1.86 -8.19 -7.10
C THR A 107 1.97 -6.81 -6.45
N MET A 108 1.57 -6.65 -5.19
CA MET A 108 1.75 -5.41 -4.44
C MET A 108 3.23 -4.99 -4.36
N GLU A 109 4.14 -5.92 -4.06
CA GLU A 109 5.58 -5.67 -4.01
C GLU A 109 6.10 -5.17 -5.36
N SER A 110 5.65 -5.78 -6.45
CA SER A 110 6.04 -5.41 -7.82
C SER A 110 5.50 -4.03 -8.21
N ILE A 111 4.25 -3.72 -7.85
CA ILE A 111 3.62 -2.42 -8.08
C ILE A 111 4.35 -1.31 -7.30
N ASP A 112 4.71 -1.58 -6.03
CA ASP A 112 5.47 -0.63 -5.22
C ASP A 112 6.85 -0.36 -5.82
N GLY A 113 7.53 -1.41 -6.30
CA GLY A 113 8.82 -1.31 -6.98
C GLY A 113 8.72 -0.49 -8.27
N PHE A 114 7.73 -0.79 -9.11
CA PHE A 114 7.46 -0.04 -10.34
C PHE A 114 7.11 1.42 -10.07
N SER A 115 6.25 1.69 -9.11
CA SER A 115 5.87 3.06 -8.70
C SER A 115 7.10 3.85 -8.24
N SER A 116 7.95 3.24 -7.42
CA SER A 116 9.21 3.84 -6.96
C SER A 116 10.15 4.16 -8.12
N TYR A 117 10.29 3.24 -9.10
CA TYR A 117 11.08 3.47 -10.31
C TYR A 117 10.55 4.66 -11.12
N ILE A 118 9.24 4.72 -11.35
CA ILE A 118 8.61 5.84 -12.10
C ILE A 118 8.81 7.17 -11.38
N LEU A 119 8.64 7.21 -10.04
CA LEU A 119 8.87 8.42 -9.26
C LEU A 119 10.34 8.89 -9.32
N GLN A 120 11.31 7.95 -9.28
CA GLN A 120 12.72 8.27 -9.48
C GLN A 120 13.02 8.81 -10.88
N ARG A 121 12.34 8.27 -11.91
CA ARG A 121 12.43 8.79 -13.29
C ARG A 121 11.85 10.21 -13.36
N ALA A 122 10.72 10.48 -12.71
CA ALA A 122 10.14 11.82 -12.64
C ALA A 122 11.10 12.81 -11.95
N ALA A 123 11.73 12.39 -10.85
CA ALA A 123 12.68 13.22 -10.10
C ALA A 123 13.93 13.62 -10.93
N LYS A 124 14.33 12.79 -11.90
CA LYS A 124 15.47 13.07 -12.81
C LYS A 124 15.10 13.96 -14.01
N ASN A 125 13.83 14.35 -14.14
CA ASN A 125 13.34 15.19 -15.23
C ASN A 125 12.72 16.48 -14.68
N THR A 126 12.57 17.49 -15.53
CA THR A 126 11.96 18.78 -15.20
C THR A 126 10.87 19.14 -16.20
N GLY A 127 10.08 20.16 -15.89
CA GLY A 127 9.05 20.72 -16.78
C GLY A 127 8.05 19.67 -17.26
N LYS A 128 7.63 19.80 -18.51
CA LYS A 128 6.57 18.98 -19.13
C LYS A 128 6.82 17.48 -19.03
N LYS A 129 8.08 17.04 -19.23
CA LYS A 129 8.41 15.60 -19.16
C LYS A 129 8.21 15.01 -17.77
N ARG A 130 8.53 15.76 -16.72
CA ARG A 130 8.25 15.36 -15.33
C ARG A 130 6.75 15.24 -15.10
N GLU A 131 5.98 16.22 -15.56
CA GLU A 131 4.52 16.23 -15.41
C GLU A 131 3.84 15.05 -16.13
N GLU A 132 4.28 14.73 -17.35
CA GLU A 132 3.80 13.58 -18.12
C GLU A 132 4.04 12.26 -17.38
N ILE A 133 5.24 12.08 -16.80
CA ILE A 133 5.57 10.88 -16.01
C ILE A 133 4.69 10.78 -14.75
N LEU A 134 4.48 11.90 -14.04
CA LEU A 134 3.63 11.92 -12.85
C LEU A 134 2.15 11.71 -13.19
N ALA A 135 1.69 12.23 -14.32
CA ALA A 135 0.33 12.00 -14.81
C ALA A 135 0.09 10.53 -15.15
N MET A 136 1.08 9.86 -15.75
CA MET A 136 1.00 8.43 -16.08
C MET A 136 0.79 7.57 -14.81
N ILE A 137 1.61 7.76 -13.76
CA ILE A 137 1.45 6.98 -12.53
C ILE A 137 0.10 7.24 -11.85
N LYS A 138 -0.38 8.49 -11.91
CA LYS A 138 -1.67 8.91 -11.37
C LYS A 138 -2.84 8.22 -12.09
N THR A 139 -2.72 8.05 -13.40
CA THR A 139 -3.73 7.39 -14.22
C THR A 139 -3.73 5.87 -14.04
N ILE A 140 -2.56 5.24 -13.94
CA ILE A 140 -2.47 3.77 -13.89
C ILE A 140 -2.74 3.21 -12.48
N ARG A 141 -2.53 3.99 -11.44
CA ARG A 141 -2.65 3.52 -10.05
C ARG A 141 -4.02 2.93 -9.70
N PRO A 142 -5.17 3.53 -10.08
CA PRO A 142 -6.48 2.92 -9.84
C PRO A 142 -6.62 1.51 -10.42
N PHE A 143 -6.05 1.27 -11.61
CA PHE A 143 -6.10 -0.07 -12.22
C PHE A 143 -5.29 -1.09 -11.43
N PHE A 144 -4.15 -0.70 -10.86
CA PHE A 144 -3.40 -1.57 -9.95
C PHE A 144 -4.20 -1.90 -8.70
N ASP A 145 -4.87 -0.90 -8.14
CA ASP A 145 -5.68 -1.06 -6.95
C ASP A 145 -6.88 -1.98 -7.19
N ASP A 146 -7.55 -1.82 -8.33
CA ASP A 146 -8.67 -2.68 -8.75
C ASP A 146 -8.18 -4.13 -8.98
N TYR A 147 -7.03 -4.31 -9.65
CA TYR A 147 -6.45 -5.64 -9.87
C TYR A 147 -6.10 -6.37 -8.55
N ILE A 148 -5.51 -5.68 -7.57
CA ILE A 148 -5.28 -6.27 -6.24
C ILE A 148 -6.60 -6.66 -5.58
N THR A 149 -7.64 -5.83 -5.72
CA THR A 149 -8.96 -6.13 -5.17
C THR A 149 -9.57 -7.38 -5.81
N GLU A 150 -9.45 -7.54 -7.13
CA GLU A 150 -9.90 -8.74 -7.86
C GLU A 150 -9.17 -9.99 -7.35
N LEU A 151 -7.83 -9.95 -7.24
CA LEU A 151 -7.05 -11.06 -6.69
C LEU A 151 -7.47 -11.49 -5.28
N LEU A 152 -8.03 -10.57 -4.48
CA LEU A 152 -8.52 -10.86 -3.13
C LEU A 152 -9.99 -11.31 -3.10
N GLN A 153 -10.72 -11.17 -4.22
CA GLN A 153 -12.11 -11.63 -4.33
C GLN A 153 -12.21 -13.08 -4.79
N ASP A 154 -11.19 -13.60 -5.46
CA ASP A 154 -11.16 -14.95 -6.03
C ASP A 154 -10.83 -16.05 -4.99
N ASP A 155 -10.85 -15.74 -3.69
CA ASP A 155 -10.52 -16.65 -2.57
C ASP A 155 -11.76 -17.29 -1.93
#